data_42e2c45d24914e5245056d2fbb8f1685
#
_entry.id   42e2c45d24914e5245056d2fbb8f1685
#
_cell.length_a   1.000
_cell.length_b   1.000
_cell.length_c   1.000
_cell.angle_alpha   90.00
_cell.angle_beta   90.00
_cell.angle_gamma   90.00
#
_symmetry.space_group_name_H-M   'P 1'
#
loop_
_entity.id
_entity.type
_entity.pdbx_description
1 polymer ?
#
loop_
_entity_poly.entity_id
_entity_poly.type
_entity_poly.pdbx_seq_one_letter_code
_entity_poly.pdbx_strand_id
1 'polypeptide(L)'
;MHHLVLQVPRHATLDPALVARVAERVRPASIEPIDSPHAHAVRLRDLALDAGEASRLMRELADGADWAVVPDALRLRDFRVLALDMDSTLVSMETIDELGEASGTKAQIAAITEAAMRGEIADYAESLRRRLALLAGTPESVLEQVWQRMQLNPGAEQLIAAAHAAGLHVLLATGGFTWFAERLQRRLGLDSIRANQLDIADGRLTGRTRGPIVDGAAKRQALLDACAELGCEPRQAIAVGDGANDLPMLGAAGLGVAYRGKPAVQQAADAALNHCGLDGVLRLFEEA
;
A
#
# COMPACT_ATOMS: atom_id res chain seq x y z
N MET A 1 -10.44 1.84 -24.47
CA MET A 1 -11.58 2.39 -23.68
C MET A 1 -11.23 2.29 -22.20
N HIS A 2 -11.89 3.06 -21.35
CA HIS A 2 -11.65 3.06 -19.90
C HIS A 2 -12.98 2.95 -19.18
N HIS A 3 -12.96 2.39 -17.99
CA HIS A 3 -14.09 2.43 -17.08
C HIS A 3 -13.71 3.04 -15.73
N LEU A 4 -14.70 3.53 -15.02
CA LEU A 4 -14.56 4.08 -13.68
C LEU A 4 -15.17 3.12 -12.68
N VAL A 5 -14.43 2.76 -11.66
CA VAL A 5 -14.92 2.06 -10.48
C VAL A 5 -15.17 3.09 -9.37
N LEU A 6 -16.35 3.05 -8.77
CA LEU A 6 -16.72 3.80 -7.57
C LEU A 6 -17.08 2.83 -6.47
N GLN A 7 -16.54 3.02 -5.26
CA GLN A 7 -16.76 2.09 -4.16
C GLN A 7 -16.72 2.77 -2.79
N VAL A 8 -17.48 2.23 -1.85
CA VAL A 8 -17.44 2.58 -0.42
C VAL A 8 -17.47 1.30 0.40
N PRO A 9 -16.94 1.30 1.64
CA PRO A 9 -16.98 0.12 2.50
C PRO A 9 -18.42 -0.28 2.83
N ARG A 10 -18.67 -1.56 3.17
CA ARG A 10 -20.01 -2.13 3.37
C ARG A 10 -20.85 -1.42 4.42
N HIS A 11 -20.23 -0.82 5.41
CA HIS A 11 -20.94 -0.07 6.46
C HIS A 11 -21.34 1.36 6.04
N ALA A 12 -20.84 1.87 4.91
CA ALA A 12 -21.21 3.14 4.30
C ALA A 12 -22.22 2.92 3.17
N THR A 13 -22.90 3.98 2.76
CA THR A 13 -23.82 3.94 1.61
C THR A 13 -23.17 4.64 0.43
N LEU A 14 -23.10 3.98 -0.71
CA LEU A 14 -22.74 4.65 -1.96
C LEU A 14 -23.93 5.52 -2.39
N ASP A 15 -23.77 6.84 -2.26
CA ASP A 15 -24.83 7.80 -2.54
C ASP A 15 -25.28 7.71 -4.02
N PRO A 16 -26.55 7.35 -4.30
CA PRO A 16 -27.06 7.32 -5.67
C PRO A 16 -26.98 8.69 -6.37
N ALA A 17 -27.06 9.79 -5.62
CA ALA A 17 -26.93 11.14 -6.18
C ALA A 17 -25.48 11.42 -6.62
N LEU A 18 -24.47 10.90 -5.90
CA LEU A 18 -23.08 10.95 -6.34
C LEU A 18 -22.91 10.17 -7.64
N VAL A 19 -23.41 8.92 -7.71
CA VAL A 19 -23.32 8.08 -8.91
C VAL A 19 -23.97 8.78 -10.11
N ALA A 20 -25.16 9.39 -9.92
CA ALA A 20 -25.86 10.11 -10.98
C ALA A 20 -25.06 11.34 -11.45
N ARG A 21 -24.54 12.17 -10.54
CA ARG A 21 -23.72 13.34 -10.89
C ARG A 21 -22.45 12.93 -11.66
N VAL A 22 -21.79 11.86 -11.23
CA VAL A 22 -20.61 11.34 -11.91
C VAL A 22 -20.98 10.85 -13.30
N ALA A 23 -22.04 10.03 -13.43
CA ALA A 23 -22.49 9.51 -14.72
C ALA A 23 -22.87 10.59 -15.73
N GLU A 24 -23.53 11.66 -15.29
CA GLU A 24 -23.85 12.82 -16.14
C GLU A 24 -22.59 13.44 -16.77
N ARG A 25 -21.48 13.49 -16.01
CA ARG A 25 -20.24 14.14 -16.43
C ARG A 25 -19.33 13.21 -17.25
N VAL A 26 -19.18 11.94 -16.84
CA VAL A 26 -18.30 10.98 -17.54
C VAL A 26 -18.99 10.27 -18.70
N ARG A 27 -20.33 10.30 -18.77
CA ARG A 27 -21.19 9.74 -19.82
C ARG A 27 -20.80 8.30 -20.16
N PRO A 28 -20.98 7.35 -19.23
CA PRO A 28 -20.68 5.95 -19.48
C PRO A 28 -21.73 5.33 -20.39
N ALA A 29 -21.37 4.28 -21.13
CA ALA A 29 -22.33 3.51 -21.93
C ALA A 29 -23.26 2.66 -21.02
N SER A 30 -22.76 2.16 -19.88
CA SER A 30 -23.56 1.45 -18.87
C SER A 30 -23.02 1.68 -17.46
N ILE A 31 -23.88 1.41 -16.47
CA ILE A 31 -23.53 1.39 -15.05
C ILE A 31 -23.93 0.02 -14.51
N GLU A 32 -22.94 -0.70 -13.98
CA GLU A 32 -23.10 -2.06 -13.49
C GLU A 32 -22.74 -2.16 -12.00
N PRO A 33 -23.56 -2.82 -11.17
CA PRO A 33 -23.14 -3.11 -9.81
C PRO A 33 -21.97 -4.09 -9.82
N ILE A 34 -21.02 -3.90 -8.89
CA ILE A 34 -19.98 -4.88 -8.59
C ILE A 34 -20.45 -5.63 -7.35
N ASP A 35 -20.67 -6.94 -7.48
CA ASP A 35 -21.03 -7.77 -6.33
C ASP A 35 -19.83 -7.93 -5.40
N SER A 36 -20.01 -7.57 -4.14
CA SER A 36 -18.97 -7.65 -3.13
C SER A 36 -19.57 -7.75 -1.73
N PRO A 37 -19.14 -8.71 -0.91
CA PRO A 37 -19.57 -8.80 0.48
C PRO A 37 -18.99 -7.69 1.36
N HIS A 38 -17.94 -7.00 0.91
CA HIS A 38 -17.16 -6.05 1.71
C HIS A 38 -17.39 -4.58 1.33
N ALA A 39 -18.04 -4.31 0.20
CA ALA A 39 -18.26 -2.95 -0.29
C ALA A 39 -19.59 -2.80 -1.03
N HIS A 40 -20.03 -1.55 -1.18
CA HIS A 40 -20.98 -1.15 -2.21
C HIS A 40 -20.16 -0.52 -3.34
N ALA A 41 -20.26 -1.07 -4.54
CA ALA A 41 -19.46 -0.63 -5.66
C ALA A 41 -20.23 -0.68 -6.98
N VAL A 42 -19.87 0.22 -7.90
CA VAL A 42 -20.39 0.26 -9.27
C VAL A 42 -19.24 0.47 -10.25
N ARG A 43 -19.42 -0.09 -11.46
CA ARG A 43 -18.54 0.13 -12.61
C ARG A 43 -19.30 0.91 -13.68
N LEU A 44 -18.75 2.05 -14.07
CA LEU A 44 -19.24 2.89 -15.14
C LEU A 44 -18.37 2.58 -16.36
N ARG A 45 -18.96 1.91 -17.37
CA ARG A 45 -18.24 1.37 -18.53
C ARG A 45 -18.17 2.37 -19.67
N ASP A 46 -17.12 2.24 -20.49
CA ASP A 46 -16.96 2.95 -21.75
C ASP A 46 -17.19 4.46 -21.61
N LEU A 47 -16.32 5.09 -20.82
CA LEU A 47 -16.40 6.52 -20.56
C LEU A 47 -16.25 7.32 -21.87
N ALA A 48 -17.04 8.38 -22.03
CA ALA A 48 -16.86 9.32 -23.13
C ALA A 48 -15.64 10.24 -22.96
N LEU A 49 -15.12 10.39 -21.74
CA LEU A 49 -13.92 11.16 -21.41
C LEU A 49 -12.68 10.28 -21.50
N ASP A 50 -11.53 10.88 -21.77
CA ASP A 50 -10.26 10.19 -21.60
C ASP A 50 -9.95 9.97 -20.11
N ALA A 51 -9.00 9.08 -19.81
CA ALA A 51 -8.67 8.70 -18.44
C ALA A 51 -8.19 9.89 -17.58
N GLY A 52 -7.44 10.82 -18.17
CA GLY A 52 -6.92 12.00 -17.48
C GLY A 52 -8.02 12.99 -17.14
N GLU A 53 -8.96 13.22 -18.06
CA GLU A 53 -10.13 14.08 -17.87
C GLU A 53 -11.05 13.49 -16.79
N ALA A 54 -11.35 12.18 -16.88
CA ALA A 54 -12.16 11.48 -15.90
C ALA A 54 -11.52 11.54 -14.51
N SER A 55 -10.22 11.29 -14.39
CA SER A 55 -9.50 11.37 -13.11
C SER A 55 -9.48 12.77 -12.50
N ARG A 56 -9.34 13.83 -13.32
CA ARG A 56 -9.44 15.21 -12.80
C ARG A 56 -10.84 15.50 -12.25
N LEU A 57 -11.86 15.11 -13.01
CA LEU A 57 -13.25 15.28 -12.59
C LEU A 57 -13.56 14.55 -11.29
N MET A 58 -13.07 13.32 -11.14
CA MET A 58 -13.31 12.52 -9.95
C MET A 58 -12.66 13.11 -8.70
N ARG A 59 -11.50 13.76 -8.81
CA ARG A 59 -10.88 14.49 -7.69
C ARG A 59 -11.77 15.62 -7.16
N GLU A 60 -12.62 16.19 -7.99
CA GLU A 60 -13.54 17.28 -7.60
C GLU A 60 -14.87 16.74 -7.04
N LEU A 61 -15.34 15.60 -7.53
CA LEU A 61 -16.70 15.10 -7.27
C LEU A 61 -16.77 14.01 -6.21
N ALA A 62 -15.76 13.15 -6.09
CA ALA A 62 -15.84 11.94 -5.30
C ALA A 62 -15.35 12.15 -3.86
N ASP A 63 -16.00 13.04 -3.12
CA ASP A 63 -15.78 13.14 -1.68
C ASP A 63 -16.48 11.98 -0.97
N GLY A 64 -15.76 11.26 -0.11
CA GLY A 64 -16.28 10.15 0.70
C GLY A 64 -16.38 8.78 0.00
N ALA A 65 -15.89 8.64 -1.24
CA ALA A 65 -15.83 7.37 -1.96
C ALA A 65 -14.45 7.13 -2.58
N ASP A 66 -14.02 5.88 -2.62
CA ASP A 66 -12.84 5.48 -3.40
C ASP A 66 -13.23 5.34 -4.88
N TRP A 67 -12.31 5.72 -5.74
CA TRP A 67 -12.50 5.62 -7.18
C TRP A 67 -11.21 5.33 -7.93
N ALA A 68 -11.35 4.72 -9.10
CA ALA A 68 -10.24 4.53 -10.03
C ALA A 68 -10.76 4.53 -11.47
N VAL A 69 -10.01 5.17 -12.36
CA VAL A 69 -10.19 5.06 -13.80
C VAL A 69 -9.18 4.04 -14.31
N VAL A 70 -9.67 2.92 -14.81
CA VAL A 70 -8.83 1.79 -15.22
C VAL A 70 -9.11 1.41 -16.68
N PRO A 71 -8.13 0.79 -17.39
CA PRO A 71 -8.34 0.28 -18.74
C PRO A 71 -9.44 -0.79 -18.76
N ASP A 72 -10.18 -0.85 -19.88
CA ASP A 72 -11.07 -1.97 -20.15
C ASP A 72 -10.29 -3.29 -20.11
N ALA A 73 -10.96 -4.34 -19.67
CA ALA A 73 -10.39 -5.68 -19.57
C ALA A 73 -9.16 -5.82 -18.64
N LEU A 74 -9.03 -4.93 -17.64
CA LEU A 74 -8.03 -5.11 -16.60
C LEU A 74 -8.38 -6.37 -15.79
N ARG A 75 -7.52 -7.40 -15.82
CA ARG A 75 -7.78 -8.69 -15.19
C ARG A 75 -6.66 -9.03 -14.22
N LEU A 76 -7.02 -9.49 -13.02
CA LEU A 76 -6.03 -9.86 -11.99
C LEU A 76 -5.06 -10.94 -12.48
N ARG A 77 -5.54 -11.92 -13.25
CA ARG A 77 -4.75 -13.03 -13.81
C ARG A 77 -3.67 -12.60 -14.84
N ASP A 78 -3.73 -11.38 -15.36
CA ASP A 78 -2.72 -10.83 -16.28
C ASP A 78 -1.50 -10.28 -15.52
N PHE A 79 -1.61 -10.16 -14.22
CA PHE A 79 -0.52 -9.77 -13.32
C PHE A 79 0.23 -11.01 -12.78
N ARG A 80 1.46 -10.78 -12.34
CA ARG A 80 2.36 -11.84 -11.85
C ARG A 80 2.94 -11.54 -10.47
N VAL A 81 2.96 -10.29 -10.08
CA VAL A 81 3.51 -9.83 -8.79
C VAL A 81 2.52 -8.91 -8.11
N LEU A 82 2.29 -9.12 -6.82
CA LEU A 82 1.68 -8.15 -5.91
C LEU A 82 2.73 -7.71 -4.90
N ALA A 83 3.21 -6.47 -5.00
CA ALA A 83 4.16 -5.88 -4.07
C ALA A 83 3.42 -4.99 -3.06
N LEU A 84 3.60 -5.25 -1.78
CA LEU A 84 2.96 -4.53 -0.68
C LEU A 84 4.00 -3.84 0.19
N ASP A 85 3.75 -2.61 0.63
CA ASP A 85 4.41 -2.08 1.81
C ASP A 85 3.82 -2.70 3.09
N MET A 86 4.56 -2.59 4.20
CA MET A 86 4.16 -3.14 5.51
C MET A 86 3.46 -2.11 6.37
N ASP A 87 4.22 -1.12 6.83
CA ASP A 87 3.76 -0.13 7.81
C ASP A 87 2.69 0.77 7.19
N SER A 88 1.59 1.02 7.91
CA SER A 88 0.43 1.79 7.45
C SER A 88 -0.27 1.25 6.18
N THR A 89 0.29 0.23 5.52
CA THR A 89 -0.28 -0.42 4.32
C THR A 89 -0.80 -1.83 4.64
N LEU A 90 0.07 -2.83 4.84
CA LEU A 90 -0.36 -4.19 5.20
C LEU A 90 -0.84 -4.26 6.66
N VAL A 91 -0.17 -3.53 7.55
CA VAL A 91 -0.53 -3.40 8.97
C VAL A 91 -0.96 -1.97 9.30
N SER A 92 -1.81 -1.80 10.33
CA SER A 92 -2.42 -0.51 10.70
C SER A 92 -1.57 0.34 11.64
N MET A 93 -0.24 0.13 11.65
CA MET A 93 0.69 0.83 12.55
C MET A 93 2.02 1.14 11.85
N GLU A 94 2.79 2.04 12.45
CA GLU A 94 4.20 2.30 12.15
C GLU A 94 5.07 1.57 13.17
N THR A 95 5.79 0.52 12.74
CA THR A 95 6.55 -0.34 13.65
C THR A 95 7.62 0.41 14.46
N ILE A 96 8.27 1.41 13.86
CA ILE A 96 9.28 2.21 14.56
C ILE A 96 8.68 3.11 15.64
N ASP A 97 7.47 3.64 15.42
CA ASP A 97 6.76 4.49 16.39
C ASP A 97 6.28 3.65 17.58
N GLU A 98 5.80 2.43 17.32
CA GLU A 98 5.40 1.48 18.35
C GLU A 98 6.59 1.01 19.20
N LEU A 99 7.75 0.78 18.58
CA LEU A 99 8.99 0.53 19.29
C LEU A 99 9.40 1.72 20.16
N GLY A 100 9.24 2.94 19.63
CA GLY A 100 9.47 4.19 20.35
C GLY A 100 8.55 4.34 21.57
N GLU A 101 7.27 3.98 21.43
CA GLU A 101 6.31 4.01 22.54
C GLU A 101 6.72 3.03 23.64
N ALA A 102 7.02 1.80 23.28
CA ALA A 102 7.42 0.76 24.22
C ALA A 102 8.79 1.04 24.90
N SER A 103 9.66 1.83 24.26
CA SER A 103 10.96 2.26 24.82
C SER A 103 10.93 3.64 25.51
N GLY A 104 9.81 4.35 25.46
CA GLY A 104 9.69 5.71 26.02
C GLY A 104 10.32 6.82 25.16
N THR A 105 10.61 6.56 23.90
CA THR A 105 11.27 7.50 22.97
C THR A 105 10.35 8.02 21.86
N LYS A 106 9.04 7.73 21.91
CA LYS A 106 8.06 8.07 20.86
C LYS A 106 8.11 9.57 20.45
N ALA A 107 8.15 10.46 21.43
CA ALA A 107 8.14 11.91 21.13
C ALA A 107 9.38 12.35 20.33
N GLN A 108 10.56 11.79 20.65
CA GLN A 108 11.78 12.10 19.92
C GLN A 108 11.76 11.50 18.50
N ILE A 109 11.23 10.28 18.34
CA ILE A 109 11.07 9.62 17.04
C ILE A 109 10.10 10.45 16.17
N ALA A 110 8.95 10.85 16.71
CA ALA A 110 7.97 11.68 16.01
C ALA A 110 8.58 13.03 15.54
N ALA A 111 9.39 13.68 16.37
CA ALA A 111 10.05 14.93 16.01
C ALA A 111 11.00 14.76 14.79
N ILE A 112 11.73 13.64 14.71
CA ILE A 112 12.59 13.34 13.56
C ILE A 112 11.75 13.06 12.30
N THR A 113 10.64 12.33 12.45
CA THR A 113 9.71 12.06 11.34
C THR A 113 9.12 13.36 10.80
N GLU A 114 8.68 14.27 11.67
CA GLU A 114 8.18 15.58 11.27
C GLU A 114 9.24 16.44 10.57
N ALA A 115 10.48 16.45 11.08
CA ALA A 115 11.59 17.15 10.44
C ALA A 115 11.87 16.62 9.03
N ALA A 116 11.83 15.29 8.85
CA ALA A 116 11.95 14.67 7.52
C ALA A 116 10.78 15.05 6.59
N MET A 117 9.56 15.11 7.13
CA MET A 117 8.37 15.52 6.35
C MET A 117 8.42 16.99 5.92
N ARG A 118 9.05 17.87 6.72
CA ARG A 118 9.29 19.28 6.34
C ARG A 118 10.48 19.47 5.39
N GLY A 119 11.18 18.37 5.01
CA GLY A 119 12.36 18.42 4.15
C GLY A 119 13.65 18.85 4.83
N GLU A 120 13.67 18.97 6.17
CA GLU A 120 14.85 19.31 6.96
C GLU A 120 15.85 18.13 7.01
N ILE A 121 15.35 16.90 6.79
CA ILE A 121 16.14 15.67 6.61
C ILE A 121 15.74 15.11 5.24
N ALA A 122 16.57 15.36 4.23
CA ALA A 122 16.23 14.98 2.87
C ALA A 122 16.43 13.47 2.59
N ASP A 123 17.36 12.82 3.30
CA ASP A 123 17.67 11.40 3.13
C ASP A 123 16.85 10.52 4.07
N TYR A 124 16.07 9.62 3.49
CA TYR A 124 15.29 8.62 4.22
C TYR A 124 16.19 7.75 5.13
N ALA A 125 17.33 7.32 4.62
CA ALA A 125 18.25 6.48 5.37
C ALA A 125 18.81 7.20 6.60
N GLU A 126 19.11 8.49 6.48
CA GLU A 126 19.54 9.32 7.60
C GLU A 126 18.43 9.48 8.63
N SER A 127 17.21 9.75 8.20
CA SER A 127 16.03 9.82 9.08
C SER A 127 15.83 8.50 9.84
N LEU A 128 15.92 7.36 9.15
CA LEU A 128 15.79 6.05 9.79
C LEU A 128 16.91 5.80 10.82
N ARG A 129 18.18 6.11 10.48
CA ARG A 129 19.32 5.95 11.41
C ARG A 129 19.14 6.76 12.67
N ARG A 130 18.68 8.02 12.56
CA ARG A 130 18.46 8.89 13.73
C ARG A 130 17.36 8.35 14.62
N ARG A 131 16.25 7.87 14.05
CA ARG A 131 15.14 7.25 14.80
C ARG A 131 15.59 5.95 15.49
N LEU A 132 16.34 5.11 14.79
CA LEU A 132 16.87 3.86 15.35
C LEU A 132 17.86 4.09 16.50
N ALA A 133 18.72 5.11 16.40
CA ALA A 133 19.68 5.43 17.46
C ALA A 133 19.00 5.69 18.81
N LEU A 134 17.76 6.20 18.80
CA LEU A 134 16.96 6.41 20.01
C LEU A 134 16.51 5.10 20.66
N LEU A 135 16.50 3.99 19.93
CA LEU A 135 16.13 2.66 20.43
C LEU A 135 17.33 1.88 21.00
N ALA A 136 18.55 2.46 20.98
CA ALA A 136 19.74 1.80 21.49
C ALA A 136 19.61 1.39 22.97
N GLY A 137 19.97 0.16 23.30
CA GLY A 137 19.86 -0.39 24.65
C GLY A 137 18.47 -0.92 25.04
N THR A 138 17.45 -0.73 24.20
CA THR A 138 16.11 -1.29 24.42
C THR A 138 16.16 -2.82 24.39
N PRO A 139 15.56 -3.53 25.37
CA PRO A 139 15.51 -4.99 25.35
C PRO A 139 14.82 -5.54 24.10
N GLU A 140 15.35 -6.61 23.52
CA GLU A 140 14.77 -7.27 22.32
C GLU A 140 13.31 -7.71 22.54
N SER A 141 12.91 -8.00 23.78
CA SER A 141 11.54 -8.38 24.13
C SER A 141 10.48 -7.34 23.73
N VAL A 142 10.89 -6.09 23.45
CA VAL A 142 9.98 -5.06 22.94
C VAL A 142 9.40 -5.42 21.58
N LEU A 143 10.14 -6.15 20.75
CA LEU A 143 9.69 -6.59 19.43
C LEU A 143 8.45 -7.49 19.55
N GLU A 144 8.47 -8.42 20.52
CA GLU A 144 7.32 -9.30 20.77
C GLU A 144 6.11 -8.52 21.30
N GLN A 145 6.33 -7.53 22.17
CA GLN A 145 5.23 -6.67 22.66
C GLN A 145 4.55 -5.89 21.53
N VAL A 146 5.32 -5.37 20.57
CA VAL A 146 4.78 -4.68 19.38
C VAL A 146 4.05 -5.69 18.49
N TRP A 147 4.62 -6.88 18.25
CA TRP A 147 3.98 -7.93 17.46
C TRP A 147 2.61 -8.34 18.00
N GLN A 148 2.46 -8.48 19.31
CA GLN A 148 1.19 -8.84 19.93
C GLN A 148 0.07 -7.81 19.73
N ARG A 149 0.43 -6.56 19.47
CA ARG A 149 -0.53 -5.47 19.17
C ARG A 149 -0.75 -5.25 17.68
N MET A 150 0.07 -5.89 16.84
CA MET A 150 0.04 -5.69 15.41
C MET A 150 -1.25 -6.22 14.80
N GLN A 151 -1.96 -5.35 14.07
CA GLN A 151 -3.18 -5.69 13.37
C GLN A 151 -3.01 -5.46 11.88
N LEU A 152 -3.58 -6.37 11.08
CA LEU A 152 -3.66 -6.19 9.64
C LEU A 152 -4.67 -5.09 9.30
N ASN A 153 -4.41 -4.35 8.25
CA ASN A 153 -5.43 -3.49 7.67
C ASN A 153 -6.59 -4.34 7.10
N PRO A 154 -7.83 -3.80 7.14
CA PRO A 154 -8.99 -4.49 6.58
C PRO A 154 -8.74 -4.93 5.13
N GLY A 155 -9.17 -6.12 4.77
CA GLY A 155 -9.06 -6.64 3.41
C GLY A 155 -7.68 -7.21 3.03
N ALA A 156 -6.68 -7.19 3.94
CA ALA A 156 -5.33 -7.67 3.66
C ALA A 156 -5.30 -9.17 3.32
N GLU A 157 -5.93 -10.00 4.16
CA GLU A 157 -5.98 -11.45 3.94
C GLU A 157 -6.74 -11.80 2.65
N GLN A 158 -7.82 -11.07 2.36
CA GLN A 158 -8.62 -11.26 1.14
C GLN A 158 -7.82 -10.92 -0.12
N LEU A 159 -7.09 -9.78 -0.12
CA LEU A 159 -6.25 -9.38 -1.24
C LEU A 159 -5.15 -10.42 -1.51
N ILE A 160 -4.45 -10.87 -0.47
CA ILE A 160 -3.38 -11.86 -0.58
C ILE A 160 -3.93 -13.21 -1.08
N ALA A 161 -5.05 -13.67 -0.52
CA ALA A 161 -5.68 -14.92 -0.95
C ALA A 161 -6.12 -14.87 -2.42
N ALA A 162 -6.71 -13.76 -2.86
CA ALA A 162 -7.09 -13.59 -4.26
C ALA A 162 -5.88 -13.51 -5.19
N ALA A 163 -4.79 -12.84 -4.77
CA ALA A 163 -3.55 -12.78 -5.52
C ALA A 163 -2.95 -14.18 -5.72
N HIS A 164 -2.87 -14.99 -4.67
CA HIS A 164 -2.41 -16.39 -4.78
C HIS A 164 -3.33 -17.25 -5.65
N ALA A 165 -4.64 -17.10 -5.51
CA ALA A 165 -5.61 -17.82 -6.33
C ALA A 165 -5.47 -17.49 -7.84
N ALA A 166 -5.07 -16.25 -8.16
CA ALA A 166 -4.78 -15.81 -9.52
C ALA A 166 -3.34 -16.14 -9.97
N GLY A 167 -2.52 -16.75 -9.11
CA GLY A 167 -1.14 -17.16 -9.42
C GLY A 167 -0.11 -16.05 -9.32
N LEU A 168 -0.39 -14.97 -8.59
CA LEU A 168 0.57 -13.90 -8.35
C LEU A 168 1.55 -14.27 -7.22
N HIS A 169 2.78 -13.86 -7.38
CA HIS A 169 3.80 -13.85 -6.34
C HIS A 169 3.59 -12.62 -5.42
N VAL A 170 3.47 -12.83 -4.13
CA VAL A 170 3.24 -11.76 -3.15
C VAL A 170 4.55 -11.38 -2.47
N LEU A 171 5.03 -10.17 -2.78
CA LEU A 171 6.24 -9.55 -2.23
C LEU A 171 5.87 -8.53 -1.15
N LEU A 172 6.48 -8.63 0.03
CA LEU A 172 6.47 -7.56 1.03
C LEU A 172 7.77 -6.77 0.95
N ALA A 173 7.72 -5.50 0.53
CA ALA A 173 8.86 -4.61 0.38
C ALA A 173 8.73 -3.41 1.33
N THR A 174 9.47 -3.39 2.42
CA THR A 174 9.26 -2.44 3.51
C THR A 174 10.53 -1.77 4.02
N GLY A 175 10.40 -0.49 4.41
CA GLY A 175 11.38 0.20 5.25
C GLY A 175 11.36 -0.21 6.72
N GLY A 176 10.39 -1.05 7.12
CA GLY A 176 10.31 -1.68 8.44
C GLY A 176 11.33 -2.83 8.61
N PHE A 177 11.08 -3.74 9.54
CA PHE A 177 12.10 -4.66 10.02
C PHE A 177 11.80 -6.13 9.71
N THR A 178 12.85 -6.88 9.35
CA THR A 178 12.79 -8.32 9.02
C THR A 178 12.12 -9.13 10.12
N TRP A 179 12.34 -8.75 11.37
CA TRP A 179 11.75 -9.42 12.54
C TRP A 179 10.22 -9.51 12.46
N PHE A 180 9.55 -8.46 12.00
CA PHE A 180 8.10 -8.42 11.78
C PHE A 180 7.72 -9.01 10.41
N ALA A 181 8.46 -8.63 9.36
CA ALA A 181 8.19 -9.08 7.99
C ALA A 181 8.21 -10.60 7.85
N GLU A 182 9.16 -11.30 8.47
CA GLU A 182 9.24 -12.77 8.49
C GLU A 182 8.07 -13.44 9.23
N ARG A 183 7.55 -12.80 10.27
CA ARG A 183 6.36 -13.28 10.98
C ARG A 183 5.09 -13.10 10.17
N LEU A 184 4.95 -11.95 9.51
CA LEU A 184 3.87 -11.70 8.56
C LEU A 184 3.95 -12.66 7.36
N GLN A 185 5.16 -12.91 6.83
CA GLN A 185 5.38 -13.87 5.76
C GLN A 185 4.84 -15.26 6.14
N ARG A 186 5.22 -15.77 7.30
CA ARG A 186 4.73 -17.08 7.78
C ARG A 186 3.23 -17.10 8.05
N ARG A 187 2.68 -16.00 8.60
CA ARG A 187 1.26 -15.90 8.93
C ARG A 187 0.38 -15.83 7.69
N LEU A 188 0.81 -15.10 6.66
CA LEU A 188 0.01 -14.78 5.48
C LEU A 188 0.42 -15.59 4.24
N GLY A 189 1.49 -16.38 4.33
CA GLY A 189 2.01 -17.15 3.21
C GLY A 189 2.69 -16.31 2.13
N LEU A 190 3.27 -15.14 2.48
CA LEU A 190 3.92 -14.29 1.48
C LEU A 190 5.12 -14.99 0.87
N ASP A 191 5.31 -14.84 -0.45
CA ASP A 191 6.35 -15.58 -1.18
C ASP A 191 7.75 -15.01 -0.92
N SER A 192 7.89 -13.69 -0.85
CA SER A 192 9.18 -13.05 -0.58
C SER A 192 9.06 -11.79 0.26
N ILE A 193 10.16 -11.40 0.91
CA ILE A 193 10.25 -10.19 1.73
C ILE A 193 11.53 -9.39 1.43
N ARG A 194 11.44 -8.07 1.52
CA ARG A 194 12.56 -7.14 1.53
C ARG A 194 12.36 -6.15 2.66
N ALA A 195 13.22 -6.19 3.69
CA ALA A 195 13.11 -5.38 4.90
C ALA A 195 14.47 -5.08 5.51
N ASN A 196 14.54 -4.11 6.44
CA ASN A 196 15.75 -3.80 7.19
C ASN A 196 16.00 -4.81 8.31
N GLN A 197 17.21 -5.27 8.44
CA GLN A 197 17.60 -6.14 9.55
C GLN A 197 18.06 -5.31 10.76
N LEU A 198 17.36 -5.43 11.90
CA LEU A 198 17.78 -4.83 13.15
C LEU A 198 19.10 -5.47 13.63
N ASP A 199 20.02 -4.64 14.11
CA ASP A 199 21.21 -5.13 14.77
C ASP A 199 20.93 -5.30 16.27
N ILE A 200 21.09 -6.54 16.77
CA ILE A 200 20.83 -6.92 18.15
C ILE A 200 22.11 -7.53 18.73
N ALA A 201 22.50 -7.07 19.90
CA ALA A 201 23.62 -7.58 20.67
C ALA A 201 23.22 -7.73 22.13
N ASP A 202 23.59 -8.85 22.76
CA ASP A 202 23.31 -9.15 24.18
C ASP A 202 21.83 -8.99 24.56
N GLY A 203 20.91 -9.38 23.66
CA GLY A 203 19.47 -9.28 23.86
C GLY A 203 18.92 -7.84 23.86
N ARG A 204 19.67 -6.89 23.27
CA ARG A 204 19.28 -5.49 23.18
C ARG A 204 19.46 -4.96 21.74
N LEU A 205 18.60 -4.05 21.35
CA LEU A 205 18.76 -3.28 20.12
C LEU A 205 20.01 -2.40 20.23
N THR A 206 20.86 -2.41 19.19
CA THR A 206 22.06 -1.55 19.17
C THR A 206 21.72 -0.14 18.67
N GLY A 207 20.50 0.11 18.20
CA GLY A 207 20.12 1.35 17.54
C GLY A 207 20.57 1.43 16.08
N ARG A 208 20.88 0.31 15.45
CA ARG A 208 21.39 0.25 14.06
C ARG A 208 20.70 -0.87 13.28
N THR A 209 20.87 -0.82 11.95
CA THR A 209 20.56 -1.94 11.05
C THR A 209 21.83 -2.63 10.58
N ARG A 210 21.70 -3.89 10.16
CA ARG A 210 22.71 -4.64 9.43
C ARG A 210 22.46 -4.51 7.93
N GLY A 211 23.51 -4.30 7.16
CA GLY A 211 23.43 -4.18 5.71
C GLY A 211 22.84 -2.85 5.22
N PRO A 212 22.56 -2.75 3.91
CA PRO A 212 22.02 -1.54 3.30
C PRO A 212 20.57 -1.29 3.74
N ILE A 213 20.23 -0.01 3.90
CA ILE A 213 18.86 0.38 4.24
C ILE A 213 17.93 0.17 3.03
N VAL A 214 16.75 -0.37 3.31
CA VAL A 214 15.67 -0.50 2.33
C VAL A 214 14.90 0.82 2.29
N ASP A 215 15.24 1.61 1.30
CA ASP A 215 14.59 2.87 0.94
C ASP A 215 13.64 2.70 -0.27
N GLY A 216 13.15 3.78 -0.84
CA GLY A 216 12.27 3.73 -2.01
C GLY A 216 12.94 3.11 -3.25
N ALA A 217 14.23 3.35 -3.46
CA ALA A 217 14.98 2.74 -4.55
C ALA A 217 15.13 1.22 -4.35
N ALA A 218 15.39 0.79 -3.12
CA ALA A 218 15.49 -0.62 -2.77
C ALA A 218 14.13 -1.34 -2.86
N LYS A 219 13.00 -0.69 -2.52
CA LYS A 219 11.64 -1.24 -2.73
C LYS A 219 11.35 -1.43 -4.22
N ARG A 220 11.66 -0.41 -5.03
CA ARG A 220 11.54 -0.52 -6.49
C ARG A 220 12.38 -1.66 -7.03
N GLN A 221 13.64 -1.77 -6.60
CA GLN A 221 14.53 -2.83 -7.05
C GLN A 221 14.01 -4.21 -6.67
N ALA A 222 13.46 -4.38 -5.46
CA ALA A 222 12.86 -5.64 -5.02
C ALA A 222 11.70 -6.09 -5.93
N LEU A 223 10.84 -5.15 -6.37
CA LEU A 223 9.79 -5.44 -7.35
C LEU A 223 10.39 -5.88 -8.70
N LEU A 224 11.41 -5.16 -9.18
CA LEU A 224 12.07 -5.50 -10.46
C LEU A 224 12.76 -6.85 -10.40
N ASP A 225 13.43 -7.18 -9.30
CA ASP A 225 14.08 -8.46 -9.08
C ASP A 225 13.05 -9.61 -9.08
N ALA A 226 11.93 -9.44 -8.38
CA ALA A 226 10.83 -10.41 -8.39
C ALA A 226 10.26 -10.63 -9.80
N CYS A 227 10.07 -9.55 -10.57
CA CYS A 227 9.63 -9.68 -11.97
C CYS A 227 10.66 -10.42 -12.82
N ALA A 228 11.95 -10.13 -12.66
CA ALA A 228 13.01 -10.79 -13.40
C ALA A 228 13.11 -12.29 -13.07
N GLU A 229 13.01 -12.66 -11.78
CA GLU A 229 13.02 -14.04 -11.31
C GLU A 229 11.84 -14.85 -11.87
N LEU A 230 10.67 -14.21 -12.01
CA LEU A 230 9.46 -14.82 -12.56
C LEU A 230 9.37 -14.76 -14.09
N GLY A 231 10.34 -14.10 -14.75
CA GLY A 231 10.32 -13.91 -16.20
C GLY A 231 9.15 -13.06 -16.69
N CYS A 232 8.71 -12.08 -15.90
CA CYS A 232 7.64 -11.18 -16.25
C CYS A 232 8.11 -9.71 -16.33
N GLU A 233 7.31 -8.86 -16.97
CA GLU A 233 7.62 -7.44 -17.07
C GLU A 233 7.07 -6.66 -15.85
N PRO A 234 7.68 -5.53 -15.45
CA PRO A 234 7.18 -4.70 -14.34
C PRO A 234 5.74 -4.22 -14.53
N ARG A 235 5.28 -4.05 -15.78
CA ARG A 235 3.87 -3.75 -16.08
C ARG A 235 2.89 -4.85 -15.65
N GLN A 236 3.39 -6.05 -15.36
CA GLN A 236 2.61 -7.18 -14.80
C GLN A 236 2.71 -7.23 -13.27
N ALA A 237 3.14 -6.17 -12.63
CA ALA A 237 3.13 -6.02 -11.18
C ALA A 237 2.04 -5.04 -10.73
N ILE A 238 1.45 -5.35 -9.59
CA ILE A 238 0.62 -4.44 -8.79
C ILE A 238 1.48 -4.00 -7.62
N ALA A 239 1.54 -2.72 -7.30
CA ALA A 239 2.21 -2.21 -6.11
C ALA A 239 1.23 -1.41 -5.25
N VAL A 240 1.29 -1.60 -3.93
CA VAL A 240 0.43 -0.91 -2.97
C VAL A 240 1.30 -0.32 -1.86
N GLY A 241 1.09 0.95 -1.54
CA GLY A 241 1.83 1.66 -0.48
C GLY A 241 1.14 2.96 -0.10
N ASP A 242 1.59 3.60 0.99
CA ASP A 242 0.99 4.84 1.52
C ASP A 242 1.95 6.03 1.51
N GLY A 243 3.27 5.78 1.51
CA GLY A 243 4.30 6.77 1.75
C GLY A 243 5.05 7.25 0.51
N ALA A 244 5.76 8.38 0.65
CA ALA A 244 6.61 8.90 -0.42
C ALA A 244 7.76 7.94 -0.81
N ASN A 245 8.19 7.10 0.12
CA ASN A 245 9.16 6.03 -0.11
C ASN A 245 8.62 4.89 -0.98
N ASP A 246 7.29 4.82 -1.20
CA ASP A 246 6.67 3.85 -2.10
C ASP A 246 6.59 4.33 -3.55
N LEU A 247 6.64 5.64 -3.78
CA LEU A 247 6.50 6.23 -5.11
C LEU A 247 7.38 5.57 -6.18
N PRO A 248 8.67 5.25 -5.92
CA PRO A 248 9.49 4.56 -6.92
C PRO A 248 8.99 3.14 -7.24
N MET A 249 8.42 2.43 -6.28
CA MET A 249 7.83 1.09 -6.45
C MET A 249 6.49 1.18 -7.16
N LEU A 250 5.60 2.09 -6.73
CA LEU A 250 4.30 2.34 -7.35
C LEU A 250 4.45 2.72 -8.84
N GLY A 251 5.37 3.66 -9.14
CA GLY A 251 5.61 4.12 -10.51
C GLY A 251 6.33 3.11 -11.42
N ALA A 252 6.90 2.03 -10.88
CA ALA A 252 7.50 0.95 -11.66
C ALA A 252 6.51 -0.15 -12.02
N ALA A 253 5.41 -0.28 -11.27
CA ALA A 253 4.38 -1.29 -11.47
C ALA A 253 3.45 -0.93 -12.64
N GLY A 254 2.71 -1.92 -13.14
CA GLY A 254 1.64 -1.70 -14.12
C GLY A 254 0.36 -1.16 -13.49
N LEU A 255 0.20 -1.33 -12.17
CA LEU A 255 -0.87 -0.72 -11.38
C LEU A 255 -0.30 -0.31 -10.01
N GLY A 256 -0.12 0.98 -9.81
CA GLY A 256 0.28 1.57 -8.54
C GLY A 256 -0.95 2.05 -7.76
N VAL A 257 -1.12 1.57 -6.53
CA VAL A 257 -2.25 1.90 -5.67
C VAL A 257 -1.78 2.59 -4.39
N ALA A 258 -2.27 3.80 -4.15
CA ALA A 258 -2.09 4.50 -2.89
C ALA A 258 -3.15 4.02 -1.89
N TYR A 259 -2.74 3.36 -0.81
CA TYR A 259 -3.64 2.91 0.25
C TYR A 259 -3.57 3.87 1.43
N ARG A 260 -4.64 4.65 1.64
CA ARG A 260 -4.69 5.72 2.67
C ARG A 260 -3.47 6.63 2.64
N GLY A 261 -2.94 6.80 1.42
CA GLY A 261 -1.68 7.48 1.17
C GLY A 261 -1.76 8.98 1.41
N LYS A 262 -0.61 9.59 1.60
CA LYS A 262 -0.50 11.05 1.66
C LYS A 262 -0.94 11.67 0.32
N PRO A 263 -1.42 12.93 0.30
CA PRO A 263 -1.95 13.56 -0.91
C PRO A 263 -1.03 13.46 -2.13
N ALA A 264 0.28 13.62 -1.95
CA ALA A 264 1.26 13.50 -3.03
C ALA A 264 1.34 12.07 -3.60
N VAL A 265 1.19 11.05 -2.74
CA VAL A 265 1.19 9.64 -3.16
C VAL A 265 -0.09 9.32 -3.92
N GLN A 266 -1.24 9.78 -3.42
CA GLN A 266 -2.53 9.62 -4.12
C GLN A 266 -2.55 10.27 -5.50
N GLN A 267 -1.88 11.43 -5.65
CA GLN A 267 -1.80 12.13 -6.95
C GLN A 267 -0.91 11.40 -7.97
N ALA A 268 0.11 10.69 -7.50
CA ALA A 268 1.07 10.00 -8.34
C ALA A 268 0.68 8.56 -8.68
N ALA A 269 -0.21 7.95 -7.88
CA ALA A 269 -0.67 6.58 -8.09
C ALA A 269 -1.78 6.51 -9.16
N ASP A 270 -1.95 5.32 -9.76
CA ASP A 270 -3.03 5.05 -10.73
C ASP A 270 -4.40 4.99 -10.05
N ALA A 271 -4.44 4.54 -8.78
CA ALA A 271 -5.64 4.48 -7.97
C ALA A 271 -5.34 4.86 -6.51
N ALA A 272 -6.36 5.35 -5.79
CA ALA A 272 -6.27 5.63 -4.36
C ALA A 272 -7.45 5.01 -3.61
N LEU A 273 -7.15 4.31 -2.52
CA LEU A 273 -8.12 3.72 -1.59
C LEU A 273 -7.96 4.37 -0.22
N ASN A 274 -8.96 5.15 0.19
CA ASN A 274 -8.96 5.89 1.45
C ASN A 274 -10.01 5.38 2.44
N HIS A 275 -11.07 4.77 1.93
CA HIS A 275 -12.26 4.36 2.69
C HIS A 275 -12.40 2.84 2.78
N CYS A 276 -12.22 2.13 1.67
CA CYS A 276 -12.27 0.67 1.61
C CYS A 276 -11.03 0.02 2.25
N GLY A 277 -11.11 -1.28 2.50
CA GLY A 277 -9.95 -2.10 2.84
C GLY A 277 -9.07 -2.38 1.63
N LEU A 278 -7.96 -3.09 1.86
CA LEU A 278 -7.02 -3.51 0.79
C LEU A 278 -7.69 -4.39 -0.28
N ASP A 279 -8.75 -5.13 0.09
CA ASP A 279 -9.61 -5.86 -0.85
C ASP A 279 -10.28 -4.94 -1.89
N GLY A 280 -10.29 -3.62 -1.67
CA GLY A 280 -10.72 -2.61 -2.65
C GLY A 280 -9.94 -2.65 -3.96
N VAL A 281 -8.69 -3.11 -3.92
CA VAL A 281 -7.87 -3.34 -5.12
C VAL A 281 -8.52 -4.36 -6.05
N LEU A 282 -9.15 -5.41 -5.51
CA LEU A 282 -9.76 -6.47 -6.31
C LEU A 282 -10.90 -5.97 -7.19
N ARG A 283 -11.65 -4.98 -6.73
CA ARG A 283 -12.77 -4.40 -7.49
C ARG A 283 -12.35 -3.56 -8.69
N LEU A 284 -11.06 -3.27 -8.83
CA LEU A 284 -10.52 -2.60 -10.02
C LEU A 284 -10.49 -3.55 -11.23
N PHE A 285 -10.45 -4.87 -10.99
CA PHE A 285 -10.40 -5.90 -12.03
C PHE A 285 -11.80 -6.35 -12.46
N GLU A 286 -11.90 -6.86 -13.69
CA GLU A 286 -13.17 -7.36 -14.23
C GLU A 286 -13.64 -8.67 -13.58
N GLU A 287 -12.67 -9.53 -13.25
CA GLU A 287 -12.87 -10.81 -12.57
C GLU A 287 -11.79 -10.93 -11.50
N ALA A 288 -12.15 -10.88 -10.24
CA ALA A 288 -11.27 -11.10 -9.11
C ALA A 288 -11.83 -12.20 -8.19
#